data_9f5a3026a9c432a3683d4e047c0d0f7f
#
_entry.id   9f5a3026a9c432a3683d4e047c0d0f7f
#
_cell.length_a   1.000
_cell.length_b   1.000
_cell.length_c   1.000
_cell.angle_alpha   90.00
_cell.angle_beta   90.00
_cell.angle_gamma   90.00
#
_symmetry.space_group_name_H-M   'P 1'
#
loop_
_entity.id
_entity.type
_entity.pdbx_description
1 polymer ?
#
loop_
_entity_poly.entity_id
_entity_poly.type
_entity_poly.pdbx_seq_one_letter_code
_entity_poly.pdbx_strand_id
1 'polypeptide(L)'
;QVVQVFRHEMNANLVYVDATDRFLNKLAGVSDPEAKRKIIGAEFIRVFEEEARKLEGIEFLAQGTIYPDILESVGVKAHHNVGGLPEDLRFELVEPVKFLYKDEVRVVGKALGLPDNMVYRQPFPGPGLGVRCTGAITRDRLEALRESDAILREEFANAGLDEKVWQYFTVVPDFRSTGIRDGKRSWDWPVIIRAVNSVDATSATIEEIPYPLLHRITDRILAEVKGVNRVLYDLSPKPCATIEWE
;
A
#
# COMPACT_ATOMS: atom_id res chain seq x y z
N GLN A 1 7.76 0.02 11.11
CA GLN A 1 7.89 1.45 10.89
C GLN A 1 6.81 2.25 11.63
N VAL A 2 5.51 2.08 11.35
CA VAL A 2 4.41 2.82 12.01
C VAL A 2 4.48 2.72 13.53
N VAL A 3 4.59 1.50 14.08
CA VAL A 3 4.71 1.27 15.52
C VAL A 3 5.90 2.00 16.13
N GLN A 4 7.05 1.96 15.45
CA GLN A 4 8.27 2.64 15.89
C GLN A 4 8.07 4.16 15.96
N VAL A 5 7.56 4.75 14.89
CA VAL A 5 7.31 6.20 14.82
C VAL A 5 6.34 6.63 15.92
N PHE A 6 5.17 6.02 16.00
CA PHE A 6 4.15 6.44 16.96
C PHE A 6 4.57 6.24 18.42
N ARG A 7 5.20 5.10 18.76
CA ARG A 7 5.62 4.81 20.13
C ARG A 7 6.91 5.52 20.55
N HIS A 8 7.91 5.55 19.67
CA HIS A 8 9.26 5.98 20.05
C HIS A 8 9.57 7.43 19.66
N GLU A 9 9.06 7.90 18.52
CA GLU A 9 9.34 9.26 18.07
C GLU A 9 8.25 10.25 18.52
N MET A 10 6.98 9.85 18.47
CA MET A 10 5.85 10.70 18.84
C MET A 10 5.36 10.49 20.29
N ASN A 11 5.83 9.45 20.98
CA ASN A 11 5.34 9.05 22.31
C ASN A 11 3.80 8.99 22.39
N ALA A 12 3.16 8.54 21.31
CA ALA A 12 1.71 8.46 21.21
C ALA A 12 1.18 7.18 21.88
N ASN A 13 -0.02 7.26 22.44
CA ASN A 13 -0.73 6.09 22.95
C ASN A 13 -1.28 5.28 21.76
N LEU A 14 -0.51 4.31 21.30
CA LEU A 14 -0.81 3.48 20.12
C LEU A 14 -1.44 2.15 20.54
N VAL A 15 -2.67 1.89 20.08
CA VAL A 15 -3.28 0.56 20.07
C VAL A 15 -2.84 -0.14 18.79
N TYR A 16 -2.02 -1.20 18.93
CA TYR A 16 -1.56 -2.04 17.80
C TYR A 16 -2.30 -3.37 17.82
N VAL A 17 -2.89 -3.73 16.69
CA VAL A 17 -3.60 -5.00 16.50
C VAL A 17 -2.96 -5.78 15.37
N ASP A 18 -2.47 -6.99 15.63
CA ASP A 18 -2.10 -7.93 14.58
C ASP A 18 -3.34 -8.68 14.09
N ALA A 19 -3.89 -8.24 12.98
CA ALA A 19 -5.05 -8.85 12.34
C ALA A 19 -4.69 -9.70 11.11
N THR A 20 -3.42 -10.09 10.94
CA THR A 20 -2.90 -10.80 9.77
C THR A 20 -3.75 -12.03 9.41
N ASP A 21 -3.95 -12.94 10.35
CA ASP A 21 -4.73 -14.17 10.11
C ASP A 21 -6.20 -13.86 9.83
N ARG A 22 -6.73 -12.88 10.47
CA ARG A 22 -8.12 -12.44 10.30
C ARG A 22 -8.39 -11.97 8.87
N PHE A 23 -7.53 -11.11 8.32
CA PHE A 23 -7.64 -10.66 6.93
C PHE A 23 -7.39 -11.80 5.94
N LEU A 24 -6.33 -12.59 6.12
CA LEU A 24 -6.00 -13.67 5.20
C LEU A 24 -7.08 -14.75 5.14
N ASN A 25 -7.71 -15.10 6.27
CA ASN A 25 -8.81 -16.04 6.29
C ASN A 25 -10.05 -15.53 5.55
N LYS A 26 -10.35 -14.23 5.64
CA LYS A 26 -11.46 -13.61 4.91
C LYS A 26 -11.22 -13.49 3.41
N LEU A 27 -9.96 -13.34 3.01
CA LEU A 27 -9.54 -13.19 1.62
C LEU A 27 -9.22 -14.53 0.94
N ALA A 28 -9.28 -15.65 1.68
CA ALA A 28 -8.96 -16.95 1.14
C ALA A 28 -9.86 -17.32 -0.05
N GLY A 29 -9.25 -17.56 -1.23
CA GLY A 29 -9.96 -17.89 -2.47
C GLY A 29 -10.67 -16.72 -3.17
N VAL A 30 -10.58 -15.51 -2.64
CA VAL A 30 -11.20 -14.32 -3.26
C VAL A 30 -10.24 -13.72 -4.28
N SER A 31 -10.59 -13.81 -5.57
CA SER A 31 -9.78 -13.34 -6.70
C SER A 31 -10.30 -12.05 -7.34
N ASP A 32 -11.56 -11.70 -7.14
CA ASP A 32 -12.14 -10.47 -7.69
C ASP A 32 -11.61 -9.24 -6.94
N PRO A 33 -11.03 -8.24 -7.63
CA PRO A 33 -10.41 -7.08 -6.99
C PRO A 33 -11.39 -6.23 -6.18
N GLU A 34 -12.63 -6.08 -6.65
CA GLU A 34 -13.63 -5.28 -5.96
C GLU A 34 -14.14 -6.00 -4.70
N ALA A 35 -14.31 -7.33 -4.78
CA ALA A 35 -14.62 -8.14 -3.60
C ALA A 35 -13.50 -8.08 -2.56
N LYS A 36 -12.23 -8.13 -2.97
CA LYS A 36 -11.08 -7.95 -2.06
C LYS A 36 -11.14 -6.62 -1.35
N ARG A 37 -11.34 -5.51 -2.08
CA ARG A 37 -11.45 -4.16 -1.50
C ARG A 37 -12.58 -4.05 -0.48
N LYS A 38 -13.76 -4.58 -0.80
CA LYS A 38 -14.92 -4.59 0.10
C LYS A 38 -14.66 -5.39 1.38
N ILE A 39 -14.06 -6.57 1.26
CA ILE A 39 -13.71 -7.42 2.41
C ILE A 39 -12.69 -6.71 3.29
N ILE A 40 -11.62 -6.16 2.70
CA ILE A 40 -10.58 -5.44 3.43
C ILE A 40 -11.16 -4.25 4.18
N GLY A 41 -11.95 -3.42 3.48
CA GLY A 41 -12.58 -2.25 4.09
C GLY A 41 -13.54 -2.61 5.22
N ALA A 42 -14.42 -3.59 5.01
CA ALA A 42 -15.36 -4.05 6.03
C ALA A 42 -14.64 -4.65 7.26
N GLU A 43 -13.57 -5.42 7.05
CA GLU A 43 -12.84 -6.03 8.14
C GLU A 43 -12.02 -5.00 8.92
N PHE A 44 -11.47 -4.00 8.23
CA PHE A 44 -10.79 -2.86 8.88
C PHE A 44 -11.72 -2.13 9.85
N ILE A 45 -12.95 -1.82 9.41
CA ILE A 45 -13.97 -1.19 10.25
C ILE A 45 -14.28 -2.06 11.47
N ARG A 46 -14.47 -3.38 11.30
CA ARG A 46 -14.77 -4.29 12.43
C ARG A 46 -13.65 -4.32 13.46
N VAL A 47 -12.40 -4.41 13.02
CA VAL A 47 -11.25 -4.37 13.94
C VAL A 47 -11.23 -3.05 14.71
N PHE A 48 -11.45 -1.93 13.98
CA PHE A 48 -11.52 -0.61 14.60
C PHE A 48 -12.63 -0.52 15.65
N GLU A 49 -13.85 -0.98 15.33
CA GLU A 49 -14.99 -1.01 16.25
C GLU A 49 -14.70 -1.82 17.51
N GLU A 50 -14.11 -3.00 17.36
CA GLU A 50 -13.77 -3.87 18.48
C GLU A 50 -12.76 -3.22 19.44
N GLU A 51 -11.79 -2.49 18.91
CA GLU A 51 -10.80 -1.77 19.72
C GLU A 51 -11.39 -0.47 20.31
N ALA A 52 -12.17 0.26 19.54
CA ALA A 52 -12.80 1.49 20.00
C ALA A 52 -13.74 1.26 21.20
N ARG A 53 -14.48 0.13 21.22
CA ARG A 53 -15.35 -0.25 22.34
C ARG A 53 -14.61 -0.57 23.64
N LYS A 54 -13.31 -0.85 23.59
CA LYS A 54 -12.47 -1.09 24.78
C LYS A 54 -11.96 0.21 25.41
N LEU A 55 -12.11 1.33 24.70
CA LEU A 55 -11.65 2.64 25.15
C LEU A 55 -12.81 3.36 25.86
N GLU A 56 -12.57 3.80 27.09
CA GLU A 56 -13.54 4.56 27.88
C GLU A 56 -13.26 6.06 27.76
N GLY A 57 -14.34 6.88 27.79
CA GLY A 57 -14.22 8.34 27.80
C GLY A 57 -13.74 8.96 26.49
N ILE A 58 -13.85 8.25 25.36
CA ILE A 58 -13.53 8.80 24.05
C ILE A 58 -14.78 9.41 23.42
N GLU A 59 -14.72 10.70 23.16
CA GLU A 59 -15.82 11.49 22.59
C GLU A 59 -15.60 11.83 21.12
N PHE A 60 -14.33 11.91 20.69
CA PHE A 60 -13.95 12.38 19.36
C PHE A 60 -13.23 11.31 18.54
N LEU A 61 -13.51 11.29 17.24
CA LEU A 61 -12.74 10.54 16.23
C LEU A 61 -12.05 11.52 15.30
N ALA A 62 -10.72 11.57 15.35
CA ALA A 62 -9.94 12.34 14.40
C ALA A 62 -9.70 11.53 13.11
N GLN A 63 -10.04 12.10 11.96
CA GLN A 63 -9.88 11.48 10.65
C GLN A 63 -9.07 12.37 9.74
N GLY A 64 -8.17 11.74 8.95
CA GLY A 64 -7.29 12.42 8.01
C GLY A 64 -7.92 12.65 6.63
N THR A 65 -9.24 12.90 6.55
CA THR A 65 -9.93 13.28 5.31
C THR A 65 -9.29 14.52 4.70
N ILE A 66 -9.06 14.52 3.38
CA ILE A 66 -8.55 15.65 2.61
C ILE A 66 -9.59 16.10 1.57
N TYR A 67 -9.38 17.26 0.97
CA TYR A 67 -10.38 17.86 0.06
C TYR A 67 -10.71 16.98 -1.16
N PRO A 68 -9.78 16.28 -1.82
CA PRO A 68 -10.11 15.32 -2.87
C PRO A 68 -11.08 14.21 -2.44
N ASP A 69 -10.98 13.70 -1.20
CA ASP A 69 -11.89 12.66 -0.68
C ASP A 69 -13.34 13.18 -0.64
N ILE A 70 -13.52 14.48 -0.32
CA ILE A 70 -14.84 15.12 -0.30
C ILE A 70 -15.38 15.24 -1.73
N LEU A 71 -14.56 15.66 -2.69
CA LEU A 71 -14.96 15.81 -4.09
C LEU A 71 -15.36 14.46 -4.72
N GLU A 72 -14.62 13.40 -4.43
CA GLU A 72 -14.93 12.05 -4.90
C GLU A 72 -16.21 11.50 -4.27
N SER A 73 -16.50 11.82 -3.00
CA SER A 73 -17.69 11.37 -2.29
C SER A 73 -19.01 11.97 -2.83
N VAL A 74 -18.94 13.10 -3.51
CA VAL A 74 -20.12 13.74 -4.16
C VAL A 74 -20.54 12.99 -5.42
N GLY A 75 -19.63 12.27 -6.09
CA GLY A 75 -19.88 11.55 -7.35
C GLY A 75 -20.12 10.05 -7.20
N VAL A 76 -19.58 9.42 -6.15
CA VAL A 76 -19.68 7.97 -5.93
C VAL A 76 -19.94 7.71 -4.44
N LYS A 77 -21.11 7.17 -4.15
CA LYS A 77 -21.48 6.81 -2.77
C LYS A 77 -20.46 5.84 -2.17
N ALA A 78 -19.76 6.31 -1.14
CA ALA A 78 -19.34 5.53 0.01
C ALA A 78 -18.29 4.42 -0.18
N HIS A 79 -16.99 4.76 -0.29
CA HIS A 79 -15.98 3.77 0.07
C HIS A 79 -14.83 4.31 0.94
N HIS A 80 -14.78 5.61 1.25
CA HIS A 80 -13.70 6.21 2.02
C HIS A 80 -14.14 6.99 3.26
N ASN A 81 -15.43 7.07 3.53
CA ASN A 81 -15.96 7.79 4.70
C ASN A 81 -16.46 6.85 5.79
N VAL A 82 -16.29 7.30 7.00
CA VAL A 82 -16.78 6.78 8.29
C VAL A 82 -18.31 6.51 8.33
N GLY A 83 -19.01 6.62 7.22
CA GLY A 83 -20.41 6.21 7.07
C GLY A 83 -20.66 4.70 7.26
N GLY A 84 -19.65 3.94 7.71
CA GLY A 84 -19.76 2.52 8.09
C GLY A 84 -19.55 2.26 9.57
N LEU A 85 -19.32 3.28 10.42
CA LEU A 85 -19.29 3.05 11.86
C LEU A 85 -20.72 2.77 12.37
N PRO A 86 -20.90 1.82 13.30
CA PRO A 86 -22.19 1.56 13.91
C PRO A 86 -22.77 2.79 14.58
N GLU A 87 -24.10 2.93 14.55
CA GLU A 87 -24.81 4.04 15.17
C GLU A 87 -24.63 4.13 16.70
N ASP A 88 -24.21 3.04 17.33
CA ASP A 88 -23.91 2.97 18.76
C ASP A 88 -22.52 3.52 19.12
N LEU A 89 -21.59 3.64 18.14
CA LEU A 89 -20.32 4.34 18.31
C LEU A 89 -20.51 5.84 18.01
N ARG A 90 -20.96 6.58 19.00
CA ARG A 90 -21.22 8.02 18.91
C ARG A 90 -19.96 8.82 19.14
N PHE A 91 -19.14 8.95 18.09
CA PHE A 91 -18.02 9.88 18.10
C PHE A 91 -18.41 11.19 17.41
N GLU A 92 -17.97 12.31 17.95
CA GLU A 92 -17.93 13.56 17.22
C GLU A 92 -16.72 13.53 16.25
N LEU A 93 -16.99 13.73 14.96
CA LEU A 93 -15.96 13.65 13.92
C LEU A 93 -15.14 14.94 13.87
N VAL A 94 -13.81 14.81 13.96
CA VAL A 94 -12.84 15.90 13.82
C VAL A 94 -11.99 15.66 12.59
N GLU A 95 -12.12 16.52 11.59
CA GLU A 95 -11.42 16.42 10.29
C GLU A 95 -10.54 17.66 10.06
N PRO A 96 -9.37 17.76 10.67
CA PRO A 96 -8.58 19.00 10.73
C PRO A 96 -8.08 19.48 9.37
N VAL A 97 -7.91 18.56 8.41
CA VAL A 97 -7.29 18.84 7.09
C VAL A 97 -8.26 18.67 5.92
N LYS A 98 -9.55 18.56 6.17
CA LYS A 98 -10.57 18.25 5.16
C LYS A 98 -10.71 19.26 4.01
N PHE A 99 -10.20 20.45 4.17
CA PHE A 99 -10.23 21.49 3.14
C PHE A 99 -8.88 21.70 2.46
N LEU A 100 -7.89 20.84 2.75
CA LEU A 100 -6.55 20.93 2.17
C LEU A 100 -6.36 19.89 1.08
N TYR A 101 -5.59 20.25 0.06
CA TYR A 101 -5.03 19.30 -0.89
C TYR A 101 -3.83 18.57 -0.30
N LYS A 102 -3.41 17.46 -0.92
CA LYS A 102 -2.35 16.60 -0.41
C LYS A 102 -1.00 17.30 -0.29
N ASP A 103 -0.68 18.20 -1.20
CA ASP A 103 0.51 19.02 -1.17
C ASP A 103 0.48 20.05 -0.03
N GLU A 104 -0.67 20.67 0.23
CA GLU A 104 -0.87 21.57 1.37
C GLU A 104 -0.75 20.81 2.72
N VAL A 105 -1.30 19.60 2.81
CA VAL A 105 -1.12 18.74 4.00
C VAL A 105 0.36 18.43 4.26
N ARG A 106 1.13 18.22 3.21
CA ARG A 106 2.60 18.04 3.32
C ARG A 106 3.31 19.27 3.88
N VAL A 107 2.93 20.46 3.42
CA VAL A 107 3.46 21.73 3.95
C VAL A 107 3.14 21.88 5.43
N VAL A 108 1.89 21.58 5.83
CA VAL A 108 1.48 21.59 7.24
C VAL A 108 2.27 20.56 8.05
N GLY A 109 2.42 19.34 7.54
CA GLY A 109 3.19 18.29 8.21
C GLY A 109 4.63 18.71 8.47
N LYS A 110 5.28 19.33 7.48
CA LYS A 110 6.62 19.85 7.61
C LYS A 110 6.71 21.01 8.64
N ALA A 111 5.74 21.93 8.62
CA ALA A 111 5.65 23.01 9.60
C ALA A 111 5.44 22.51 11.04
N LEU A 112 4.80 21.35 11.20
CA LEU A 112 4.62 20.67 12.50
C LEU A 112 5.86 19.86 12.92
N GLY A 113 6.92 19.84 12.13
CA GLY A 113 8.18 19.15 12.47
C GLY A 113 8.20 17.66 12.13
N LEU A 114 7.27 17.17 11.30
CA LEU A 114 7.34 15.78 10.83
C LEU A 114 8.56 15.59 9.92
N PRO A 115 9.28 14.46 10.04
CA PRO A 115 10.45 14.18 9.21
C PRO A 115 10.08 13.99 7.73
N ASP A 116 10.99 14.38 6.83
CA ASP A 116 10.75 14.41 5.39
C ASP A 116 10.36 13.03 4.82
N ASN A 117 10.92 11.94 5.34
CA ASN A 117 10.57 10.57 4.94
C ASN A 117 9.11 10.18 5.29
N MET A 118 8.46 10.87 6.21
CA MET A 118 7.03 10.70 6.49
C MET A 118 6.18 11.61 5.61
N VAL A 119 6.58 12.88 5.48
CA VAL A 119 5.84 13.90 4.72
C VAL A 119 5.80 13.55 3.23
N TYR A 120 6.92 13.12 2.67
CA TYR A 120 7.06 12.81 1.24
C TYR A 120 6.96 11.32 0.91
N ARG A 121 6.48 10.52 1.85
CA ARG A 121 6.24 9.09 1.58
C ARG A 121 5.41 8.91 0.31
N GLN A 122 5.85 7.99 -0.56
CA GLN A 122 5.10 7.64 -1.76
C GLN A 122 3.66 7.18 -1.43
N PRO A 123 2.71 7.37 -2.35
CA PRO A 123 1.35 6.87 -2.17
C PRO A 123 1.33 5.37 -1.86
N PHE A 124 0.39 4.95 -1.00
CA PHE A 124 0.16 3.54 -0.72
C PHE A 124 -1.35 3.28 -0.82
N PRO A 125 -1.79 2.23 -1.50
CA PRO A 125 -3.22 1.99 -1.72
C PRO A 125 -3.93 1.65 -0.41
N GLY A 126 -5.18 2.08 -0.27
CA GLY A 126 -6.01 1.80 0.90
C GLY A 126 -6.14 0.30 1.23
N PRO A 127 -6.35 -0.59 0.23
CA PRO A 127 -6.37 -2.04 0.46
C PRO A 127 -5.00 -2.66 0.75
N GLY A 128 -3.94 -1.87 0.78
CA GLY A 128 -2.59 -2.32 1.06
C GLY A 128 -2.04 -3.27 0.00
N LEU A 129 -1.28 -4.25 0.44
CA LEU A 129 -0.67 -5.25 -0.45
C LEU A 129 -1.69 -6.17 -1.13
N GLY A 130 -2.95 -6.13 -0.72
CA GLY A 130 -4.01 -6.94 -1.30
C GLY A 130 -4.23 -6.71 -2.79
N VAL A 131 -3.97 -5.49 -3.30
CA VAL A 131 -4.09 -5.14 -4.73
C VAL A 131 -2.79 -5.30 -5.52
N ARG A 132 -1.71 -5.68 -4.85
CA ARG A 132 -0.40 -5.98 -5.47
C ARG A 132 -0.08 -7.48 -5.48
N CYS A 133 -0.85 -8.28 -4.73
CA CYS A 133 -0.90 -9.73 -4.85
C CYS A 133 -2.16 -10.08 -5.64
N THR A 134 -2.07 -10.11 -6.98
CA THR A 134 -3.25 -10.22 -7.85
C THR A 134 -3.94 -11.57 -7.74
N GLY A 135 -5.25 -11.61 -8.01
CA GLY A 135 -6.03 -12.83 -7.78
C GLY A 135 -6.17 -13.20 -6.30
N ALA A 136 -6.40 -14.47 -5.99
CA ALA A 136 -6.54 -14.93 -4.62
C ALA A 136 -5.22 -14.84 -3.85
N ILE A 137 -5.21 -14.17 -2.70
CA ILE A 137 -4.00 -13.95 -1.91
C ILE A 137 -3.58 -15.25 -1.22
N THR A 138 -2.28 -15.59 -1.35
CA THR A 138 -1.65 -16.70 -0.62
C THR A 138 -0.46 -16.20 0.20
N ARG A 139 -0.12 -16.89 1.28
CA ARG A 139 0.97 -16.46 2.19
C ARG A 139 2.32 -16.43 1.48
N ASP A 140 2.61 -17.42 0.65
CA ASP A 140 3.86 -17.51 -0.11
C ASP A 140 4.02 -16.35 -1.10
N ARG A 141 2.94 -15.97 -1.81
CA ARG A 141 2.96 -14.80 -2.71
C ARG A 141 3.03 -13.48 -1.96
N LEU A 142 2.33 -13.38 -0.85
CA LEU A 142 2.39 -12.17 -0.03
C LEU A 142 3.79 -11.97 0.55
N GLU A 143 4.48 -13.04 0.96
CA GLU A 143 5.85 -12.94 1.44
C GLU A 143 6.81 -12.57 0.31
N ALA A 144 6.70 -13.24 -0.85
CA ALA A 144 7.50 -12.87 -2.03
C ALA A 144 7.28 -11.41 -2.45
N LEU A 145 6.05 -10.89 -2.33
CA LEU A 145 5.74 -9.48 -2.57
C LEU A 145 6.44 -8.57 -1.56
N ARG A 146 6.39 -8.89 -0.27
CA ARG A 146 7.02 -8.09 0.79
C ARG A 146 8.53 -8.03 0.67
N GLU A 147 9.17 -9.18 0.45
CA GLU A 147 10.62 -9.28 0.29
C GLU A 147 11.09 -8.57 -0.98
N SER A 148 10.43 -8.78 -2.11
CA SER A 148 10.78 -8.12 -3.37
C SER A 148 10.57 -6.60 -3.33
N ASP A 149 9.50 -6.12 -2.69
CA ASP A 149 9.25 -4.68 -2.51
C ASP A 149 10.28 -4.03 -1.59
N ALA A 150 10.74 -4.74 -0.55
CA ALA A 150 11.80 -4.27 0.33
C ALA A 150 13.13 -4.10 -0.41
N ILE A 151 13.51 -5.07 -1.25
CA ILE A 151 14.71 -4.99 -2.11
C ILE A 151 14.60 -3.82 -3.09
N LEU A 152 13.45 -3.69 -3.77
CA LEU A 152 13.22 -2.58 -4.70
C LEU A 152 13.40 -1.22 -4.01
N ARG A 153 12.81 -1.05 -2.83
CA ARG A 153 12.91 0.20 -2.05
C ARG A 153 14.34 0.51 -1.62
N GLU A 154 15.07 -0.48 -1.15
CA GLU A 154 16.46 -0.33 -0.76
C GLU A 154 17.33 0.10 -1.95
N GLU A 155 17.18 -0.56 -3.10
CA GLU A 155 17.95 -0.25 -4.31
C GLU A 155 17.60 1.13 -4.89
N PHE A 156 16.33 1.55 -4.81
CA PHE A 156 15.92 2.90 -5.20
C PHE A 156 16.50 3.96 -4.28
N ALA A 157 16.50 3.74 -2.97
CA ALA A 157 17.12 4.65 -2.01
C ALA A 157 18.64 4.75 -2.25
N ASN A 158 19.33 3.62 -2.43
CA ASN A 158 20.76 3.59 -2.73
C ASN A 158 21.12 4.30 -4.05
N ALA A 159 20.18 4.37 -4.99
CA ALA A 159 20.33 5.05 -6.27
C ALA A 159 19.83 6.52 -6.24
N GLY A 160 19.27 7.00 -5.14
CA GLY A 160 18.68 8.33 -5.00
C GLY A 160 17.45 8.53 -5.91
N LEU A 161 16.68 7.47 -6.14
CA LEU A 161 15.44 7.48 -6.93
C LEU A 161 14.19 7.52 -6.06
N ASP A 162 14.30 7.21 -4.78
CA ASP A 162 13.20 7.18 -3.83
C ASP A 162 12.52 8.54 -3.61
N GLU A 163 13.27 9.65 -3.79
CA GLU A 163 12.73 11.01 -3.74
C GLU A 163 12.31 11.56 -5.11
N LYS A 164 12.69 10.89 -6.21
CA LYS A 164 12.45 11.36 -7.58
C LYS A 164 11.27 10.68 -8.24
N VAL A 165 11.11 9.37 -7.99
CA VAL A 165 10.04 8.56 -8.57
C VAL A 165 8.79 8.68 -7.71
N TRP A 166 7.70 9.10 -8.31
CA TRP A 166 6.47 9.40 -7.59
C TRP A 166 5.88 8.18 -6.87
N GLN A 167 5.86 6.99 -7.54
CA GLN A 167 5.44 5.73 -6.93
C GLN A 167 6.15 4.56 -7.60
N TYR A 168 6.65 3.63 -6.80
CA TYR A 168 7.30 2.40 -7.25
C TYR A 168 7.01 1.27 -6.26
N PHE A 169 6.82 0.08 -6.80
CA PHE A 169 6.45 -1.10 -6.03
C PHE A 169 6.63 -2.38 -6.85
N THR A 170 6.50 -3.53 -6.19
CA THR A 170 6.41 -4.82 -6.86
C THR A 170 5.00 -5.38 -6.83
N VAL A 171 4.70 -6.26 -7.79
CA VAL A 171 3.46 -7.02 -7.91
C VAL A 171 3.78 -8.48 -8.08
N VAL A 172 3.06 -9.36 -7.40
CA VAL A 172 3.14 -10.82 -7.61
C VAL A 172 1.82 -11.30 -8.22
N PRO A 173 1.81 -11.66 -9.52
CA PRO A 173 0.60 -12.08 -10.21
C PRO A 173 0.19 -13.52 -9.87
N ASP A 174 -1.08 -13.87 -10.13
CA ASP A 174 -1.64 -15.19 -9.88
C ASP A 174 -1.36 -16.18 -11.03
N PHE A 175 -0.11 -16.25 -11.45
CA PHE A 175 0.37 -17.29 -12.36
C PHE A 175 1.83 -17.63 -12.07
N ARG A 176 2.25 -18.83 -12.43
CA ARG A 176 3.62 -19.28 -12.23
C ARG A 176 4.38 -19.34 -13.57
N SER A 177 5.68 -19.26 -13.47
CA SER A 177 6.58 -19.41 -14.63
C SER A 177 7.57 -20.55 -14.43
N THR A 178 8.01 -21.16 -15.54
CA THR A 178 9.09 -22.15 -15.51
C THR A 178 10.44 -21.47 -15.37
N GLY A 179 11.27 -21.97 -14.48
CA GLY A 179 12.65 -21.57 -14.28
C GLY A 179 13.57 -22.75 -14.03
N ILE A 180 14.82 -22.46 -13.71
CA ILE A 180 15.82 -23.44 -13.27
C ILE A 180 16.41 -22.92 -11.96
N ARG A 181 16.38 -23.75 -10.92
CA ARG A 181 17.02 -23.48 -9.63
C ARG A 181 17.84 -24.70 -9.23
N ASP A 182 19.10 -24.50 -8.88
CA ASP A 182 20.04 -25.58 -8.51
C ASP A 182 20.10 -26.72 -9.55
N GLY A 183 20.09 -26.37 -10.83
CA GLY A 183 20.13 -27.31 -11.94
C GLY A 183 18.83 -28.11 -12.18
N LYS A 184 17.78 -27.82 -11.45
CA LYS A 184 16.46 -28.48 -11.56
C LYS A 184 15.40 -27.50 -12.06
N ARG A 185 14.41 -28.01 -12.80
CA ARG A 185 13.24 -27.23 -13.22
C ARG A 185 12.47 -26.76 -11.98
N SER A 186 12.17 -25.46 -11.93
CA SER A 186 11.32 -24.84 -10.93
C SER A 186 10.02 -24.35 -11.56
N TRP A 187 8.99 -24.19 -10.73
CA TRP A 187 7.67 -23.66 -11.08
C TRP A 187 7.28 -22.65 -10.02
N ASP A 188 7.77 -21.40 -10.19
CA ASP A 188 7.76 -20.36 -9.19
C ASP A 188 7.01 -19.11 -9.68
N TRP A 189 6.85 -18.13 -8.79
CA TRP A 189 6.18 -16.86 -9.09
C TRP A 189 7.09 -15.91 -9.86
N PRO A 190 6.57 -15.17 -10.84
CA PRO A 190 7.23 -13.96 -11.33
C PRO A 190 6.95 -12.79 -10.40
N VAL A 191 7.85 -11.83 -10.39
CA VAL A 191 7.69 -10.51 -9.76
C VAL A 191 7.68 -9.47 -10.87
N ILE A 192 6.77 -8.52 -10.78
CA ILE A 192 6.66 -7.40 -11.72
C ILE A 192 7.04 -6.13 -10.96
N ILE A 193 8.02 -5.41 -11.48
CA ILE A 193 8.39 -4.08 -11.00
C ILE A 193 7.49 -3.06 -11.71
N ARG A 194 6.93 -2.15 -10.94
CA ARG A 194 6.18 -0.98 -11.41
C ARG A 194 6.80 0.28 -10.85
N ALA A 195 7.16 1.24 -11.71
CA ALA A 195 7.65 2.54 -11.30
C ALA A 195 7.09 3.62 -12.24
N VAL A 196 6.42 4.61 -11.67
CA VAL A 196 5.68 5.63 -12.41
C VAL A 196 5.87 7.02 -11.84
N ASN A 197 5.76 8.00 -12.73
CA ASN A 197 5.70 9.41 -12.37
C ASN A 197 4.33 9.99 -12.71
N SER A 198 3.80 10.79 -11.79
CA SER A 198 2.50 11.47 -11.94
C SER A 198 2.50 12.77 -11.15
N VAL A 199 1.62 13.68 -11.54
CA VAL A 199 1.36 14.92 -10.78
C VAL A 199 0.16 14.72 -9.85
N ASP A 200 -0.92 14.19 -10.37
CA ASP A 200 -2.24 14.15 -9.71
C ASP A 200 -2.90 12.75 -9.72
N ALA A 201 -2.16 11.73 -10.14
CA ALA A 201 -2.65 10.37 -10.36
C ALA A 201 -3.68 10.21 -11.51
N THR A 202 -4.07 11.27 -12.20
CA THR A 202 -5.00 11.20 -13.35
C THR A 202 -4.33 10.54 -14.54
N SER A 203 -3.09 10.92 -14.82
CA SER A 203 -2.21 10.29 -15.80
C SER A 203 -0.87 9.91 -15.15
N ALA A 204 -0.20 8.93 -15.71
CA ALA A 204 1.12 8.51 -15.25
C ALA A 204 2.00 8.04 -16.42
N THR A 205 3.26 8.43 -16.38
CA THR A 205 4.32 7.91 -17.27
C THR A 205 5.16 6.90 -16.51
N ILE A 206 5.81 6.00 -17.25
CA ILE A 206 6.78 5.07 -16.64
C ILE A 206 8.08 5.81 -16.31
N GLU A 207 8.77 5.35 -15.28
CA GLU A 207 10.15 5.78 -15.00
C GLU A 207 11.13 5.02 -15.90
N GLU A 208 12.13 5.71 -16.44
CA GLU A 208 13.22 5.09 -17.20
C GLU A 208 14.32 4.63 -16.24
N ILE A 209 14.12 3.49 -15.61
CA ILE A 209 15.11 2.93 -14.68
C ILE A 209 16.35 2.49 -15.46
N PRO A 210 17.58 2.93 -15.08
CA PRO A 210 18.80 2.48 -15.74
C PRO A 210 18.96 0.95 -15.70
N TYR A 211 19.29 0.34 -16.83
CA TYR A 211 19.48 -1.13 -16.93
C TYR A 211 20.41 -1.72 -15.87
N PRO A 212 21.56 -1.10 -15.54
CA PRO A 212 22.40 -1.63 -14.46
C PRO A 212 21.70 -1.73 -13.10
N LEU A 213 20.79 -0.79 -12.81
CA LEU A 213 19.97 -0.83 -11.59
C LEU A 213 18.91 -1.93 -11.67
N LEU A 214 18.21 -2.05 -12.82
CA LEU A 214 17.25 -3.15 -13.04
C LEU A 214 17.90 -4.52 -12.92
N HIS A 215 19.12 -4.71 -13.46
CA HIS A 215 19.87 -5.96 -13.32
C HIS A 215 20.18 -6.24 -11.85
N ARG A 216 20.69 -5.26 -11.10
CA ARG A 216 21.02 -5.43 -9.67
C ARG A 216 19.79 -5.78 -8.84
N ILE A 217 18.65 -5.09 -9.06
CA ILE A 217 17.38 -5.42 -8.41
C ILE A 217 16.95 -6.85 -8.77
N THR A 218 17.03 -7.21 -10.04
CA THR A 218 16.65 -8.54 -10.53
C THR A 218 17.51 -9.63 -9.90
N ASP A 219 18.83 -9.45 -9.89
CA ASP A 219 19.78 -10.42 -9.33
C ASP A 219 19.50 -10.63 -7.83
N ARG A 220 19.25 -9.55 -7.09
CA ARG A 220 18.90 -9.62 -5.67
C ARG A 220 17.56 -10.33 -5.44
N ILE A 221 16.51 -9.98 -6.18
CA ILE A 221 15.21 -10.62 -6.03
C ILE A 221 15.31 -12.13 -6.31
N LEU A 222 16.01 -12.52 -7.38
CA LEU A 222 16.17 -13.94 -7.74
C LEU A 222 17.02 -14.73 -6.74
N ALA A 223 17.99 -14.09 -6.10
CA ALA A 223 18.87 -14.71 -5.11
C ALA A 223 18.24 -14.75 -3.70
N GLU A 224 17.59 -13.68 -3.27
CA GLU A 224 17.16 -13.48 -1.89
C GLU A 224 15.70 -13.91 -1.66
N VAL A 225 14.81 -13.74 -2.67
CA VAL A 225 13.38 -14.03 -2.50
C VAL A 225 13.03 -15.46 -2.85
N LYS A 226 12.55 -16.20 -1.87
CA LYS A 226 12.17 -17.61 -2.06
C LYS A 226 10.93 -17.76 -2.94
N GLY A 227 10.96 -18.72 -3.85
CA GLY A 227 9.81 -19.03 -4.71
C GLY A 227 9.59 -18.06 -5.85
N VAL A 228 10.61 -17.25 -6.20
CA VAL A 228 10.60 -16.32 -7.33
C VAL A 228 11.66 -16.75 -8.34
N ASN A 229 11.29 -16.85 -9.62
CA ASN A 229 12.22 -17.26 -10.70
C ASN A 229 12.26 -16.31 -11.90
N ARG A 230 11.52 -15.20 -11.84
CA ARG A 230 11.44 -14.24 -12.95
C ARG A 230 11.12 -12.85 -12.45
N VAL A 231 11.75 -11.84 -13.05
CA VAL A 231 11.44 -10.42 -12.80
C VAL A 231 11.08 -9.77 -14.14
N LEU A 232 10.03 -8.96 -14.13
CA LEU A 232 9.55 -8.19 -15.28
C LEU A 232 9.47 -6.70 -14.89
N TYR A 233 9.50 -5.82 -15.88
CA TYR A 233 9.23 -4.40 -15.69
C TYR A 233 8.00 -4.00 -16.52
N ASP A 234 6.99 -3.41 -15.85
CA ASP A 234 5.76 -2.95 -16.50
C ASP A 234 5.98 -1.58 -17.13
N LEU A 235 5.92 -1.53 -18.46
CA LEU A 235 6.14 -0.33 -19.30
C LEU A 235 4.83 0.42 -19.62
N SER A 236 3.70 0.04 -19.04
CA SER A 236 2.40 0.57 -19.42
C SER A 236 2.12 1.92 -18.75
N PRO A 237 1.84 3.01 -19.51
CA PRO A 237 1.44 4.29 -18.93
C PRO A 237 -0.03 4.29 -18.50
N LYS A 238 -0.44 5.30 -17.73
CA LYS A 238 -1.84 5.60 -17.49
C LYS A 238 -2.25 6.85 -18.30
N PRO A 239 -3.25 6.81 -19.19
CA PRO A 239 -3.87 5.62 -19.72
C PRO A 239 -2.92 4.82 -20.66
N CYS A 240 -3.13 3.56 -21.04
CA CYS A 240 -4.34 2.73 -20.88
C CYS A 240 -4.34 1.88 -19.61
N ALA A 241 -3.17 1.63 -18.98
CA ALA A 241 -3.12 0.93 -17.70
C ALA A 241 -3.60 1.83 -16.55
N THR A 242 -3.75 1.24 -15.38
CA THR A 242 -3.89 1.95 -14.10
C THR A 242 -2.54 2.03 -13.40
N ILE A 243 -2.44 2.78 -12.30
CA ILE A 243 -1.22 2.82 -11.48
C ILE A 243 -1.07 1.49 -10.74
N GLU A 244 -2.05 1.14 -9.91
CA GLU A 244 -2.11 -0.18 -9.28
C GLU A 244 -2.64 -1.23 -10.28
N TRP A 245 -2.34 -2.50 -10.03
CA TRP A 245 -2.75 -3.61 -10.92
C TRP A 245 -4.17 -4.10 -10.65
N GLU A 246 -4.68 -3.90 -9.42
CA GLU A 246 -6.05 -4.22 -9.01
C GLU A 246 -6.69 -3.08 -8.22
#